data_485d76529077b33829ec49c569a0a38c
#
_entry.id   485d76529077b33829ec49c569a0a38c
#
_cell.length_a   1.000
_cell.length_b   1.000
_cell.length_c   1.000
_cell.angle_alpha   90.00
_cell.angle_beta   90.00
_cell.angle_gamma   90.00
#
_symmetry.space_group_name_H-M   'P 1'
#
loop_
_entity.id
_entity.type
_entity.pdbx_description
1 polymer ?
#
loop_
_entity_poly.entity_id
_entity_poly.type
_entity_poly.pdbx_seq_one_letter_code
_entity_poly.pdbx_strand_id
1 'polypeptide(L)'
;MSSSVVSKPARYHPVSVILHWAVVLLIVAAVMFAGDDGGGNLGLHTLIGGIVLALMVIRFAMRWAVKQPAWASTGNGFLDLIGKLTHFGLYFFTFSILVTGVFLFLNGGQGSFFMGAFHSLSWFAMFLLIALHIGAAFYHQFLVRDNLMGRMWFES
;
A
#
# COMPACT_ATOMS: atom_id res chain seq x y z
N MET A 1 -7.91 -3.40 -44.80
CA MET A 1 -8.27 -3.88 -43.46
C MET A 1 -7.08 -3.61 -42.57
N SER A 2 -7.12 -2.52 -41.81
CA SER A 2 -6.06 -2.14 -40.88
C SER A 2 -6.25 -2.94 -39.59
N SER A 3 -5.37 -3.92 -39.35
CA SER A 3 -5.33 -4.65 -38.07
C SER A 3 -4.89 -3.66 -36.99
N SER A 4 -5.84 -3.19 -36.18
CA SER A 4 -5.55 -2.45 -34.98
C SER A 4 -4.69 -3.35 -34.06
N VAL A 5 -3.39 -3.07 -34.00
CA VAL A 5 -2.50 -3.68 -33.01
C VAL A 5 -2.99 -3.23 -31.64
N VAL A 6 -3.74 -4.08 -30.96
CA VAL A 6 -4.12 -3.87 -29.55
C VAL A 6 -2.81 -3.91 -28.77
N SER A 7 -2.28 -2.74 -28.42
CA SER A 7 -1.07 -2.63 -27.63
C SER A 7 -1.35 -3.27 -26.24
N LYS A 8 -0.53 -4.26 -25.86
CA LYS A 8 -0.61 -4.84 -24.50
C LYS A 8 -0.56 -3.72 -23.46
N PRO A 9 -1.42 -3.73 -22.43
CA PRO A 9 -1.40 -2.72 -21.39
C PRO A 9 -0.02 -2.69 -20.73
N ALA A 10 0.52 -1.48 -20.50
CA ALA A 10 1.81 -1.32 -19.85
C ALA A 10 1.76 -1.91 -18.44
N ARG A 11 2.67 -2.85 -18.15
CA ARG A 11 2.73 -3.58 -16.86
C ARG A 11 3.75 -2.93 -15.92
N TYR A 12 3.56 -3.14 -14.62
CA TYR A 12 4.55 -2.78 -13.62
C TYR A 12 5.76 -3.72 -13.67
N HIS A 13 6.92 -3.21 -13.26
CA HIS A 13 8.12 -4.03 -13.14
C HIS A 13 7.88 -5.20 -12.16
N PRO A 14 8.30 -6.44 -12.47
CA PRO A 14 8.02 -7.61 -11.61
C PRO A 14 8.41 -7.41 -10.14
N VAL A 15 9.56 -6.79 -9.89
CA VAL A 15 10.00 -6.47 -8.51
C VAL A 15 9.01 -5.54 -7.80
N SER A 16 8.42 -4.56 -8.51
CA SER A 16 7.41 -3.68 -7.92
C SER A 16 6.13 -4.42 -7.55
N VAL A 17 5.76 -5.44 -8.34
CA VAL A 17 4.60 -6.32 -8.06
C VAL A 17 4.89 -7.19 -6.85
N ILE A 18 6.07 -7.85 -6.79
CA ILE A 18 6.48 -8.68 -5.64
C ILE A 18 6.49 -7.84 -4.35
N LEU A 19 7.13 -6.67 -4.37
CA LEU A 19 7.17 -5.76 -3.23
C LEU A 19 5.78 -5.32 -2.79
N HIS A 20 4.86 -5.08 -3.74
CA HIS A 20 3.48 -4.72 -3.40
C HIS A 20 2.80 -5.82 -2.59
N TRP A 21 2.78 -7.03 -3.12
CA TRP A 21 2.10 -8.14 -2.46
C TRP A 21 2.78 -8.56 -1.16
N ALA A 22 4.11 -8.51 -1.10
CA ALA A 22 4.86 -8.76 0.14
C ALA A 22 4.46 -7.75 1.24
N VAL A 23 4.41 -6.47 0.91
CA VAL A 23 3.98 -5.42 1.87
C VAL A 23 2.53 -5.63 2.30
N VAL A 24 1.61 -5.96 1.38
CA VAL A 24 0.20 -6.24 1.72
C VAL A 24 0.09 -7.39 2.72
N LEU A 25 0.75 -8.52 2.45
CA LEU A 25 0.71 -9.70 3.33
C LEU A 25 1.32 -9.41 4.70
N LEU A 26 2.43 -8.66 4.73
CA LEU A 26 3.10 -8.32 5.99
C LEU A 26 2.30 -7.29 6.80
N ILE A 27 1.59 -6.35 6.17
CA ILE A 27 0.67 -5.44 6.88
C ILE A 27 -0.46 -6.25 7.54
N VAL A 28 -1.06 -7.20 6.83
CA VAL A 28 -2.08 -8.08 7.41
C VAL A 28 -1.51 -8.86 8.61
N ALA A 29 -0.31 -9.45 8.46
CA ALA A 29 0.35 -10.16 9.55
C ALA A 29 0.66 -9.23 10.74
N ALA A 30 1.17 -8.01 10.49
CA ALA A 30 1.43 -7.05 11.55
C ALA A 30 0.18 -6.71 12.36
N VAL A 31 -0.96 -6.55 11.70
CA VAL A 31 -2.25 -6.28 12.36
C VAL A 31 -2.70 -7.47 13.20
N MET A 32 -2.53 -8.69 12.72
CA MET A 32 -2.88 -9.90 13.48
C MET A 32 -2.09 -10.04 14.78
N PHE A 33 -0.90 -9.48 14.87
CA PHE A 33 -0.06 -9.52 16.07
C PHE A 33 -0.08 -8.21 16.89
N ALA A 34 -0.91 -7.25 16.54
CA ALA A 34 -0.96 -5.92 17.18
C ALA A 34 -1.71 -5.90 18.52
N GLY A 35 -2.47 -6.94 18.89
CA GLY A 35 -3.33 -6.92 20.07
C GLY A 35 -2.58 -7.17 21.39
N ASP A 36 -2.99 -6.44 22.44
CA ASP A 36 -2.51 -6.62 23.82
C ASP A 36 -3.36 -7.63 24.63
N ASP A 37 -4.47 -8.12 24.08
CA ASP A 37 -5.52 -8.86 24.78
C ASP A 37 -5.18 -10.35 24.99
N GLY A 38 -3.90 -10.70 25.11
CA GLY A 38 -3.43 -12.08 25.30
C GLY A 38 -3.34 -12.92 24.02
N GLY A 39 -3.75 -12.40 22.86
CA GLY A 39 -3.60 -13.02 21.55
C GLY A 39 -2.57 -12.36 20.64
N GLY A 40 -2.15 -11.14 20.96
CA GLY A 40 -1.13 -10.40 20.21
C GLY A 40 0.30 -10.76 20.64
N ASN A 41 1.24 -10.53 19.75
CA ASN A 41 2.68 -10.66 20.04
C ASN A 41 3.39 -9.39 19.58
N LEU A 42 3.63 -8.48 20.54
CA LEU A 42 4.25 -7.18 20.27
C LEU A 42 5.66 -7.34 19.66
N GLY A 43 6.40 -8.38 20.04
CA GLY A 43 7.70 -8.68 19.45
C GLY A 43 7.60 -9.02 17.96
N LEU A 44 6.63 -9.84 17.56
CA LEU A 44 6.36 -10.13 16.15
C LEU A 44 5.79 -8.92 15.42
N HIS A 45 4.89 -8.15 16.04
CA HIS A 45 4.38 -6.90 15.45
C HIS A 45 5.52 -5.94 15.09
N THR A 46 6.43 -5.68 16.02
CA THR A 46 7.56 -4.77 15.79
C THR A 46 8.56 -5.30 14.78
N LEU A 47 8.86 -6.62 14.82
CA LEU A 47 9.74 -7.24 13.82
C LEU A 47 9.15 -7.11 12.41
N ILE A 48 7.88 -7.47 12.24
CA ILE A 48 7.18 -7.38 10.95
C ILE A 48 7.12 -5.90 10.51
N GLY A 49 6.81 -4.97 11.41
CA GLY A 49 6.82 -3.54 11.13
C GLY A 49 8.17 -3.04 10.62
N GLY A 50 9.28 -3.51 11.22
CA GLY A 50 10.63 -3.21 10.74
C GLY A 50 10.91 -3.74 9.34
N ILE A 51 10.47 -4.96 9.03
CA ILE A 51 10.58 -5.54 7.68
C ILE A 51 9.74 -4.72 6.68
N VAL A 52 8.50 -4.36 7.04
CA VAL A 52 7.64 -3.52 6.19
C VAL A 52 8.32 -2.18 5.92
N LEU A 53 8.95 -1.55 6.92
CA LEU A 53 9.67 -0.30 6.74
C LEU A 53 10.78 -0.43 5.69
N ALA A 54 11.62 -1.47 5.79
CA ALA A 54 12.68 -1.72 4.82
C ALA A 54 12.11 -1.92 3.39
N LEU A 55 11.07 -2.74 3.25
CA LEU A 55 10.42 -2.97 1.95
C LEU A 55 9.75 -1.70 1.40
N MET A 56 9.16 -0.87 2.24
CA MET A 56 8.54 0.39 1.83
C MET A 56 9.58 1.42 1.36
N VAL A 57 10.75 1.48 1.99
CA VAL A 57 11.87 2.32 1.52
C VAL A 57 12.33 1.85 0.13
N ILE A 58 12.55 0.54 -0.04
CA ILE A 58 12.91 -0.03 -1.35
C ILE A 58 11.82 0.27 -2.39
N ARG A 59 10.55 0.05 -2.05
CA ARG A 59 9.41 0.31 -2.94
C ARG A 59 9.31 1.79 -3.33
N PHE A 60 9.55 2.68 -2.40
CA PHE A 60 9.56 4.12 -2.65
C PHE A 60 10.71 4.51 -3.58
N ALA A 61 11.92 4.00 -3.34
CA ALA A 61 13.08 4.21 -4.21
C ALA A 61 12.84 3.68 -5.63
N MET A 62 12.27 2.48 -5.74
CA MET A 62 11.91 1.87 -7.03
C MET A 62 10.90 2.71 -7.83
N ARG A 63 10.01 3.42 -7.15
CA ARG A 63 9.03 4.30 -7.82
C ARG A 63 9.71 5.43 -8.62
N TRP A 64 10.89 5.88 -8.17
CA TRP A 64 11.67 6.92 -8.83
C TRP A 64 12.72 6.35 -9.79
N ALA A 65 13.28 5.18 -9.46
CA ALA A 65 14.34 4.56 -10.25
C ALA A 65 13.83 3.83 -11.50
N VAL A 66 12.59 3.34 -11.49
CA VAL A 66 12.01 2.54 -12.57
C VAL A 66 10.84 3.27 -13.21
N LYS A 67 10.82 3.28 -14.55
CA LYS A 67 9.70 3.88 -15.30
C LYS A 67 8.39 3.18 -14.94
N GLN A 68 7.45 3.96 -14.44
CA GLN A 68 6.13 3.47 -14.07
C GLN A 68 5.16 3.53 -15.26
N PRO A 69 4.18 2.61 -15.35
CA PRO A 69 3.07 2.75 -16.28
C PRO A 69 2.30 4.05 -16.02
N ALA A 70 1.65 4.55 -17.06
CA ALA A 70 0.73 5.67 -16.90
C ALA A 70 -0.38 5.35 -15.89
N TRP A 71 -0.81 6.38 -15.16
CA TRP A 71 -1.96 6.25 -14.26
C TRP A 71 -3.17 5.73 -15.04
N ALA A 72 -3.93 4.84 -14.41
CA ALA A 72 -5.21 4.44 -14.95
C ALA A 72 -6.15 5.66 -14.97
N SER A 73 -6.98 5.77 -15.99
CA SER A 73 -7.98 6.81 -16.09
C SER A 73 -9.36 6.20 -16.24
N THR A 74 -10.30 6.72 -15.47
CA THR A 74 -11.72 6.37 -15.56
C THR A 74 -12.46 7.18 -16.67
N GLY A 75 -11.79 8.17 -17.27
CA GLY A 75 -12.41 9.20 -18.11
C GLY A 75 -13.07 10.32 -17.29
N ASN A 76 -13.06 10.22 -15.95
CA ASN A 76 -13.57 11.25 -15.05
C ASN A 76 -12.41 11.83 -14.21
N GLY A 77 -12.07 13.09 -14.47
CA GLY A 77 -10.93 13.75 -13.81
C GLY A 77 -11.03 13.81 -12.29
N PHE A 78 -12.24 13.85 -11.71
CA PHE A 78 -12.44 13.83 -10.27
C PHE A 78 -12.10 12.46 -9.67
N LEU A 79 -12.57 11.37 -10.28
CA LEU A 79 -12.24 10.02 -9.84
C LEU A 79 -10.74 9.71 -10.01
N ASP A 80 -10.15 10.19 -11.10
CA ASP A 80 -8.72 10.04 -11.36
C ASP A 80 -7.87 10.78 -10.30
N LEU A 81 -8.34 11.96 -9.85
CA LEU A 81 -7.71 12.69 -8.75
C LEU A 81 -7.83 11.94 -7.42
N ILE A 82 -9.01 11.40 -7.09
CA ILE A 82 -9.21 10.57 -5.89
C ILE A 82 -8.26 9.38 -5.91
N GLY A 83 -8.12 8.69 -7.03
CA GLY A 83 -7.18 7.58 -7.17
C GLY A 83 -5.72 7.96 -6.87
N LYS A 84 -5.27 9.12 -7.36
CA LYS A 84 -3.92 9.64 -7.08
C LYS A 84 -3.75 10.00 -5.60
N LEU A 85 -4.72 10.68 -5.01
CA LEU A 85 -4.71 11.07 -3.59
C LEU A 85 -4.75 9.84 -2.68
N THR A 86 -5.50 8.80 -3.05
CA THR A 86 -5.52 7.52 -2.33
C THR A 86 -4.13 6.89 -2.28
N HIS A 87 -3.43 6.82 -3.40
CA HIS A 87 -2.07 6.28 -3.44
C HIS A 87 -1.09 7.11 -2.62
N PHE A 88 -1.16 8.45 -2.73
CA PHE A 88 -0.34 9.34 -1.91
C PHE A 88 -0.63 9.13 -0.41
N GLY A 89 -1.90 9.09 -0.03
CA GLY A 89 -2.34 8.85 1.34
C GLY A 89 -1.86 7.51 1.88
N LEU A 90 -1.93 6.44 1.09
CA LEU A 90 -1.41 5.12 1.47
C LEU A 90 0.09 5.17 1.78
N TYR A 91 0.91 5.82 0.96
CA TYR A 91 2.33 6.01 1.27
C TYR A 91 2.52 6.83 2.54
N PHE A 92 1.82 7.98 2.65
CA PHE A 92 1.95 8.89 3.78
C PHE A 92 1.61 8.19 5.10
N PHE A 93 0.44 7.55 5.20
CA PHE A 93 0.02 6.92 6.44
C PHE A 93 0.81 5.65 6.76
N THR A 94 1.23 4.89 5.74
CA THR A 94 2.12 3.74 5.97
C THR A 94 3.44 4.20 6.59
N PHE A 95 4.12 5.22 6.03
CA PHE A 95 5.34 5.76 6.63
C PHE A 95 5.09 6.37 8.01
N SER A 96 3.97 7.06 8.23
CA SER A 96 3.59 7.60 9.54
C SER A 96 3.48 6.51 10.61
N ILE A 97 2.81 5.39 10.29
CA ILE A 97 2.69 4.24 11.19
C ILE A 97 4.06 3.64 11.48
N LEU A 98 4.88 3.43 10.46
CA LEU A 98 6.19 2.80 10.61
C LEU A 98 7.15 3.67 11.43
N VAL A 99 7.20 4.97 11.17
CA VAL A 99 8.05 5.91 11.93
C VAL A 99 7.60 6.02 13.38
N THR A 100 6.30 6.15 13.62
CA THR A 100 5.78 6.19 15.00
C THR A 100 5.96 4.86 15.71
N GLY A 101 5.84 3.73 15.01
CA GLY A 101 6.11 2.40 15.55
C GLY A 101 7.57 2.23 15.98
N VAL A 102 8.53 2.70 15.17
CA VAL A 102 9.96 2.72 15.55
C VAL A 102 10.17 3.59 16.78
N PHE A 103 9.55 4.79 16.83
CA PHE A 103 9.66 5.67 17.99
C PHE A 103 9.14 4.99 19.26
N LEU A 104 7.97 4.37 19.22
CA LEU A 104 7.37 3.63 20.33
C LEU A 104 8.29 2.48 20.79
N PHE A 105 8.82 1.71 19.84
CA PHE A 105 9.74 0.60 20.13
C PHE A 105 11.01 1.08 20.85
N LEU A 106 11.66 2.14 20.35
CA LEU A 106 12.89 2.69 20.95
C LEU A 106 12.67 3.26 22.35
N ASN A 107 11.44 3.66 22.69
CA ASN A 107 11.07 4.16 24.02
C ASN A 107 10.41 3.08 24.90
N GLY A 108 10.61 1.80 24.60
CA GLY A 108 10.13 0.68 25.42
C GLY A 108 8.60 0.58 25.50
N GLY A 109 7.89 1.05 24.46
CA GLY A 109 6.41 1.10 24.44
C GLY A 109 5.82 2.26 25.22
N GLN A 110 6.64 3.01 25.99
CA GLN A 110 6.23 4.15 26.83
C GLN A 110 6.35 5.49 26.10
N GLY A 111 6.17 5.50 24.78
CA GLY A 111 6.14 6.73 24.00
C GLY A 111 5.05 7.69 24.48
N SER A 112 5.21 8.98 24.12
CA SER A 112 4.20 9.98 24.50
C SER A 112 2.81 9.51 24.02
N PHE A 113 1.78 9.83 24.79
CA PHE A 113 0.37 9.61 24.43
C PHE A 113 0.08 10.02 22.97
N PHE A 114 0.66 11.12 22.52
CA PHE A 114 0.52 11.62 21.16
C PHE A 114 1.07 10.65 20.11
N MET A 115 2.20 10.00 20.34
CA MET A 115 2.78 9.07 19.36
C MET A 115 1.94 7.79 19.26
N GLY A 116 1.46 7.26 20.37
CA GLY A 116 0.54 6.13 20.38
C GLY A 116 -0.79 6.46 19.69
N ALA A 117 -1.39 7.60 20.03
CA ALA A 117 -2.62 8.06 19.39
C ALA A 117 -2.43 8.29 17.89
N PHE A 118 -1.31 8.90 17.49
CA PHE A 118 -1.02 9.15 16.07
C PHE A 118 -0.75 7.85 15.29
N HIS A 119 -0.09 6.86 15.90
CA HIS A 119 0.08 5.52 15.32
C HIS A 119 -1.28 4.87 15.04
N SER A 120 -2.17 4.85 16.05
CA SER A 120 -3.50 4.25 15.93
C SER A 120 -4.40 5.00 14.94
N LEU A 121 -4.39 6.35 14.96
CA LEU A 121 -5.16 7.16 14.03
C LEU A 121 -4.67 6.98 12.58
N SER A 122 -3.36 6.92 12.39
CA SER A 122 -2.77 6.66 11.08
C SER A 122 -3.14 5.27 10.55
N TRP A 123 -3.21 4.27 11.42
CA TRP A 123 -3.70 2.94 11.08
C TRP A 123 -5.15 2.99 10.59
N PHE A 124 -6.03 3.67 11.34
CA PHE A 124 -7.43 3.79 10.96
C PHE A 124 -7.60 4.50 9.60
N ALA A 125 -6.88 5.60 9.38
CA ALA A 125 -6.87 6.32 8.10
C ALA A 125 -6.35 5.43 6.96
N MET A 126 -5.27 4.69 7.19
CA MET A 126 -4.72 3.74 6.21
C MET A 126 -5.74 2.64 5.88
N PHE A 127 -6.45 2.09 6.86
CA PHE A 127 -7.49 1.08 6.65
C PHE A 127 -8.60 1.58 5.71
N LEU A 128 -9.08 2.80 5.91
CA LEU A 128 -10.08 3.42 5.04
C LEU A 128 -9.54 3.61 3.61
N LEU A 129 -8.28 4.03 3.48
CA LEU A 129 -7.64 4.19 2.17
C LEU A 129 -7.38 2.85 1.48
N ILE A 130 -7.08 1.78 2.21
CA ILE A 130 -6.99 0.42 1.66
C ILE A 130 -8.34 -0.02 1.11
N ALA A 131 -9.43 0.19 1.85
CA ALA A 131 -10.78 -0.14 1.39
C ALA A 131 -11.13 0.63 0.10
N LEU A 132 -10.83 1.94 0.07
CA LEU A 132 -11.02 2.78 -1.12
C LEU A 132 -10.15 2.31 -2.29
N HIS A 133 -8.89 1.96 -2.05
CA HIS A 133 -7.96 1.46 -3.06
C HIS A 133 -8.45 0.14 -3.69
N ILE A 134 -8.90 -0.80 -2.86
CA ILE A 134 -9.47 -2.07 -3.32
C ILE A 134 -10.75 -1.82 -4.10
N GLY A 135 -11.64 -0.96 -3.59
CA GLY A 135 -12.88 -0.57 -4.27
C GLY A 135 -12.62 0.06 -5.64
N ALA A 136 -11.61 0.95 -5.73
CA ALA A 136 -11.20 1.54 -7.00
C ALA A 136 -10.64 0.49 -7.97
N ALA A 137 -9.86 -0.49 -7.49
CA ALA A 137 -9.36 -1.57 -8.33
C ALA A 137 -10.51 -2.42 -8.91
N PHE A 138 -11.52 -2.74 -8.11
CA PHE A 138 -12.74 -3.42 -8.59
C PHE A 138 -13.54 -2.57 -9.56
N TYR A 139 -13.69 -1.27 -9.28
CA TYR A 139 -14.35 -0.33 -10.19
C TYR A 139 -13.69 -0.36 -11.58
N HIS A 140 -12.36 -0.24 -11.63
CA HIS A 140 -11.59 -0.34 -12.87
C HIS A 140 -11.76 -1.70 -13.56
N GLN A 141 -11.71 -2.79 -12.80
CA GLN A 141 -11.78 -4.14 -13.35
C GLN A 141 -13.15 -4.46 -13.97
N PHE A 142 -14.25 -4.12 -13.28
CA PHE A 142 -15.58 -4.56 -13.64
C PHE A 142 -16.42 -3.52 -14.38
N LEU A 143 -16.25 -2.22 -14.07
CA LEU A 143 -17.03 -1.14 -14.67
C LEU A 143 -16.28 -0.46 -15.83
N VAL A 144 -15.04 -0.02 -15.58
CA VAL A 144 -14.21 0.60 -16.64
C VAL A 144 -13.66 -0.45 -17.60
N ARG A 145 -13.40 -1.68 -17.12
CA ARG A 145 -12.91 -2.85 -17.89
C ARG A 145 -11.55 -2.59 -18.55
N ASP A 146 -10.68 -1.83 -17.89
CA ASP A 146 -9.33 -1.50 -18.39
C ASP A 146 -8.25 -2.50 -17.96
N ASN A 147 -8.65 -3.62 -17.34
CA ASN A 147 -7.77 -4.68 -16.83
C ASN A 147 -6.67 -4.15 -15.88
N LEU A 148 -7.01 -3.18 -15.02
CA LEU A 148 -6.06 -2.58 -14.09
C LEU A 148 -5.40 -3.62 -13.16
N MET A 149 -6.19 -4.61 -12.69
CA MET A 149 -5.67 -5.67 -11.83
C MET A 149 -4.64 -6.54 -12.54
N GLY A 150 -4.79 -6.79 -13.84
CA GLY A 150 -3.82 -7.53 -14.66
C GLY A 150 -2.46 -6.86 -14.75
N ARG A 151 -2.36 -5.53 -14.51
CA ARG A 151 -1.07 -4.82 -14.46
C ARG A 151 -0.24 -5.18 -13.22
N MET A 152 -0.90 -5.69 -12.15
CA MET A 152 -0.31 -6.08 -10.86
C MET A 152 -0.32 -7.60 -10.65
N TRP A 153 -0.52 -8.37 -11.72
CA TRP A 153 -0.52 -9.83 -11.70
C TRP A 153 0.64 -10.39 -12.52
N PHE A 154 1.05 -11.64 -12.20
CA PHE A 154 2.20 -12.32 -12.84
C PHE A 154 1.83 -13.04 -14.16
N GLU A 155 0.72 -12.73 -14.80
CA GLU A 155 0.37 -13.36 -16.07
C GLU A 155 1.37 -13.00 -17.18
N SER A 156 1.89 -14.05 -17.80
CA SER A 156 2.82 -14.04 -18.94
C SER A 156 2.15 -13.56 -20.24
#